data_2bccd7ff778a6731ff7827b0fb9aaf46
#
_entry.id   2bccd7ff778a6731ff7827b0fb9aaf46
#
_cell.length_a   1.000
_cell.length_b   1.000
_cell.length_c   1.000
_cell.angle_alpha   90.00
_cell.angle_beta   90.00
_cell.angle_gamma   90.00
#
_symmetry.space_group_name_H-M   'P 1'
#
loop_
_entity.id
_entity.type
_entity.pdbx_description
1 polymer ?
#
loop_
_entity_poly.entity_id
_entity_poly.type
_entity_poly.pdbx_seq_one_letter_code
_entity_poly.pdbx_strand_id
1 'polypeptide(L)'
;MLPNRETAEKELELAGVMNPGPWTKHSVNVGVAARNIGEKAGLDGEKAYILGLLHDIGRRVGVVNIPRHVYEGYRYTMDKGWEEAAKICMTHSYPLMEKEFDKETESEEEARVKEYILGCRCGPYDWLIQLCDSLAADYGFCILEKRFIDVARRYGIWENSVDRWNRTFEIKEYFEDRMGCSIYDVLPDVGRTTLLCPPPWKPPAKG
;
A
#
# COMPACT_ATOMS: atom_id res chain seq x y z
N MET A 1 8.52 10.94 13.63
CA MET A 1 8.97 12.01 12.68
C MET A 1 8.86 11.48 11.26
N LEU A 2 8.73 12.36 10.22
CA LEU A 2 8.78 11.99 8.81
C LEU A 2 9.89 12.76 8.10
N PRO A 3 10.45 12.24 6.98
CA PRO A 3 11.32 13.02 6.11
C PRO A 3 10.52 14.14 5.42
N ASN A 4 11.21 15.11 4.81
CA ASN A 4 10.57 15.99 3.85
C ASN A 4 10.38 15.24 2.51
N ARG A 5 9.57 15.83 1.60
CA ARG A 5 9.26 15.24 0.29
C ARG A 5 10.51 14.89 -0.52
N GLU A 6 11.44 15.83 -0.67
CA GLU A 6 12.66 15.64 -1.47
C GLU A 6 13.46 14.44 -0.98
N THR A 7 13.58 14.29 0.33
CA THR A 7 14.26 13.14 0.95
C THR A 7 13.50 11.83 0.66
N ALA A 8 12.17 11.83 0.79
CA ALA A 8 11.35 10.62 0.53
C ALA A 8 11.44 10.18 -0.94
N GLU A 9 11.35 11.14 -1.89
CA GLU A 9 11.48 10.89 -3.33
C GLU A 9 12.87 10.31 -3.66
N LYS A 10 13.94 10.90 -3.11
CA LYS A 10 15.30 10.42 -3.29
C LYS A 10 15.51 9.01 -2.72
N GLU A 11 14.94 8.71 -1.56
CA GLU A 11 15.03 7.37 -0.97
C GLU A 11 14.28 6.32 -1.79
N LEU A 12 13.14 6.67 -2.37
CA LEU A 12 12.42 5.78 -3.30
C LEU A 12 13.23 5.55 -4.59
N GLU A 13 13.86 6.59 -5.14
CA GLU A 13 14.73 6.48 -6.31
C GLU A 13 15.90 5.54 -6.03
N LEU A 14 16.63 5.76 -4.93
CA LEU A 14 17.75 4.91 -4.52
C LEU A 14 17.30 3.45 -4.31
N ALA A 15 16.15 3.23 -3.70
CA ALA A 15 15.59 1.91 -3.50
C ALA A 15 15.23 1.24 -4.84
N GLY A 16 14.75 2.00 -5.82
CA GLY A 16 14.50 1.55 -7.19
C GLY A 16 15.78 1.15 -7.95
N VAL A 17 16.90 1.81 -7.66
CA VAL A 17 18.22 1.39 -8.19
C VAL A 17 18.67 0.06 -7.57
N MET A 18 18.42 -0.14 -6.28
CA MET A 18 18.77 -1.39 -5.56
C MET A 18 17.94 -2.59 -6.01
N ASN A 19 16.66 -2.38 -6.25
CA ASN A 19 15.73 -3.41 -6.75
C ASN A 19 14.83 -2.81 -7.84
N PRO A 20 15.27 -2.80 -9.11
CA PRO A 20 14.47 -2.27 -10.21
C PRO A 20 13.16 -3.03 -10.42
N GLY A 21 12.05 -2.30 -10.59
CA GLY A 21 10.75 -2.92 -10.83
C GLY A 21 9.61 -1.90 -10.91
N PRO A 22 8.39 -2.36 -11.23
CA PRO A 22 7.23 -1.49 -11.36
C PRO A 22 6.75 -0.91 -10.02
N TRP A 23 7.21 -1.47 -8.91
CA TRP A 23 6.79 -1.09 -7.55
C TRP A 23 7.13 0.38 -7.21
N THR A 24 8.21 0.95 -7.74
CA THR A 24 8.55 2.37 -7.50
C THR A 24 7.52 3.32 -8.13
N LYS A 25 7.09 3.04 -9.37
CA LYS A 25 6.02 3.80 -10.03
C LYS A 25 4.68 3.61 -9.30
N HIS A 26 4.39 2.40 -8.85
CA HIS A 26 3.24 2.12 -8.00
C HIS A 26 3.29 2.98 -6.73
N SER A 27 4.41 3.03 -6.01
CA SER A 27 4.56 3.83 -4.79
C SER A 27 4.36 5.33 -5.05
N VAL A 28 4.83 5.86 -6.20
CA VAL A 28 4.54 7.25 -6.60
C VAL A 28 3.03 7.46 -6.78
N ASN A 29 2.34 6.55 -7.46
CA ASN A 29 0.90 6.63 -7.66
C ASN A 29 0.14 6.49 -6.33
N VAL A 30 0.58 5.63 -5.41
CA VAL A 30 0.00 5.55 -4.05
C VAL A 30 0.15 6.90 -3.34
N GLY A 31 1.31 7.53 -3.41
CA GLY A 31 1.54 8.88 -2.84
C GLY A 31 0.59 9.92 -3.44
N VAL A 32 0.43 9.95 -4.76
CA VAL A 32 -0.48 10.89 -5.44
C VAL A 32 -1.93 10.66 -5.02
N ALA A 33 -2.40 9.41 -4.99
CA ALA A 33 -3.76 9.09 -4.54
C ALA A 33 -3.97 9.49 -3.08
N ALA A 34 -3.01 9.16 -2.21
CA ALA A 34 -3.06 9.49 -0.79
C ALA A 34 -3.12 11.00 -0.54
N ARG A 35 -2.33 11.78 -1.28
CA ARG A 35 -2.41 13.24 -1.23
C ARG A 35 -3.80 13.74 -1.62
N ASN A 36 -4.28 13.37 -2.81
CA ASN A 36 -5.52 13.90 -3.36
C ASN A 36 -6.75 13.55 -2.50
N ILE A 37 -6.85 12.28 -2.08
CA ILE A 37 -7.92 11.80 -1.19
C ILE A 37 -7.76 12.42 0.20
N GLY A 38 -6.53 12.42 0.74
CA GLY A 38 -6.22 12.95 2.07
C GLY A 38 -6.58 14.44 2.20
N GLU A 39 -6.11 15.29 1.27
CA GLU A 39 -6.43 16.72 1.25
C GLU A 39 -7.94 16.95 1.19
N LYS A 40 -8.64 16.22 0.31
CA LYS A 40 -10.08 16.35 0.17
C LYS A 40 -10.85 15.90 1.41
N ALA A 41 -10.32 14.90 2.13
CA ALA A 41 -10.87 14.39 3.39
C ALA A 41 -10.46 15.21 4.64
N GLY A 42 -9.69 16.30 4.47
CA GLY A 42 -9.25 17.18 5.57
C GLY A 42 -8.02 16.66 6.33
N LEU A 43 -7.21 15.80 5.71
CA LEU A 43 -5.91 15.36 6.23
C LEU A 43 -4.77 16.21 5.64
N ASP A 44 -3.57 16.12 6.23
CA ASP A 44 -2.36 16.70 5.65
C ASP A 44 -1.94 15.89 4.40
N GLY A 45 -2.13 16.50 3.22
CA GLY A 45 -1.83 15.85 1.94
C GLY A 45 -0.35 15.64 1.69
N GLU A 46 0.51 16.52 2.19
CA GLU A 46 1.95 16.35 2.06
C GLU A 46 2.45 15.15 2.88
N LYS A 47 1.96 15.04 4.10
CA LYS A 47 2.18 13.87 4.95
C LYS A 47 1.66 12.59 4.28
N ALA A 48 0.44 12.62 3.74
CA ALA A 48 -0.16 11.48 3.05
C ALA A 48 0.66 11.04 1.83
N TYR A 49 1.16 12.01 1.05
CA TYR A 49 2.04 11.75 -0.09
C TYR A 49 3.32 11.03 0.33
N ILE A 50 4.02 11.54 1.34
CA ILE A 50 5.27 10.95 1.85
C ILE A 50 5.04 9.53 2.37
N LEU A 51 3.96 9.30 3.10
CA LEU A 51 3.61 7.98 3.61
C LEU A 51 3.32 6.99 2.46
N GLY A 52 2.61 7.44 1.42
CA GLY A 52 2.37 6.66 0.22
C GLY A 52 3.64 6.31 -0.56
N LEU A 53 4.59 7.26 -0.70
CA LEU A 53 5.88 6.99 -1.32
C LEU A 53 6.67 5.89 -0.60
N LEU A 54 6.61 5.86 0.72
CA LEU A 54 7.47 5.03 1.56
C LEU A 54 6.81 3.70 2.00
N HIS A 55 5.51 3.47 1.73
CA HIS A 55 4.80 2.29 2.23
C HIS A 55 5.47 0.97 1.85
N ASP A 56 5.99 0.89 0.65
CA ASP A 56 6.62 -0.30 0.03
C ASP A 56 8.16 -0.23 0.01
N ILE A 57 8.79 0.71 0.76
CA ILE A 57 10.25 0.95 0.71
C ILE A 57 11.08 -0.29 1.08
N GLY A 58 10.51 -1.24 1.80
CA GLY A 58 11.17 -2.50 2.13
C GLY A 58 11.42 -3.42 0.92
N ARG A 59 10.75 -3.18 -0.22
CA ARG A 59 11.05 -3.88 -1.48
C ARG A 59 12.43 -3.58 -2.03
N ARG A 60 13.14 -2.61 -1.46
CA ARG A 60 14.55 -2.33 -1.78
C ARG A 60 15.49 -3.54 -1.62
N VAL A 61 15.12 -4.50 -0.78
CA VAL A 61 15.94 -5.70 -0.53
C VAL A 61 15.78 -6.79 -1.59
N GLY A 62 14.83 -6.65 -2.53
CA GLY A 62 14.57 -7.62 -3.59
C GLY A 62 13.11 -8.04 -3.69
N VAL A 63 12.85 -9.07 -4.49
CA VAL A 63 11.52 -9.69 -4.61
C VAL A 63 11.33 -10.64 -3.43
N VAL A 64 10.50 -10.22 -2.47
CA VAL A 64 10.26 -10.94 -1.21
C VAL A 64 8.76 -11.03 -0.93
N ASN A 65 8.37 -11.93 -0.01
CA ASN A 65 6.98 -12.09 0.44
C ASN A 65 6.48 -10.86 1.25
N ILE A 66 5.18 -10.87 1.57
CA ILE A 66 4.55 -9.75 2.29
C ILE A 66 5.19 -9.53 3.67
N PRO A 67 5.30 -10.53 4.58
CA PRO A 67 5.87 -10.30 5.90
C PRO A 67 7.27 -9.68 5.84
N ARG A 68 8.12 -10.17 4.93
CA ARG A 68 9.49 -9.69 4.83
C ARG A 68 9.58 -8.25 4.31
N HIS A 69 8.84 -7.87 3.24
CA HIS A 69 8.97 -6.50 2.74
C HIS A 69 8.41 -5.46 3.73
N VAL A 70 7.32 -5.77 4.44
CA VAL A 70 6.78 -4.84 5.44
C VAL A 70 7.73 -4.69 6.62
N TYR A 71 8.34 -5.79 7.09
CA TYR A 71 9.30 -5.76 8.19
C TYR A 71 10.62 -5.06 7.81
N GLU A 72 11.15 -5.29 6.61
CA GLU A 72 12.34 -4.60 6.12
C GLU A 72 12.09 -3.09 5.92
N GLY A 73 10.89 -2.72 5.46
CA GLY A 73 10.47 -1.32 5.39
C GLY A 73 10.40 -0.66 6.77
N TYR A 74 9.82 -1.35 7.74
CA TYR A 74 9.77 -0.92 9.13
C TYR A 74 11.16 -0.69 9.69
N ARG A 75 12.04 -1.68 9.61
CA ARG A 75 13.42 -1.55 10.11
C ARG A 75 14.14 -0.36 9.50
N TYR A 76 14.10 -0.28 8.16
CA TYR A 76 14.77 0.79 7.43
C TYR A 76 14.29 2.19 7.86
N THR A 77 12.99 2.38 7.97
CA THR A 77 12.42 3.68 8.33
C THR A 77 12.60 4.00 9.82
N MET A 78 12.61 2.99 10.71
CA MET A 78 12.98 3.16 12.12
C MET A 78 14.44 3.58 12.29
N ASP A 79 15.36 2.98 11.55
CA ASP A 79 16.80 3.35 11.58
C ASP A 79 17.04 4.81 11.13
N LYS A 80 16.10 5.35 10.31
CA LYS A 80 16.11 6.77 9.91
C LYS A 80 15.39 7.71 10.90
N GLY A 81 14.75 7.18 11.94
CA GLY A 81 13.91 7.93 12.87
C GLY A 81 12.55 8.37 12.28
N TRP A 82 12.03 7.63 11.28
CA TRP A 82 10.77 7.93 10.59
C TRP A 82 9.64 7.03 11.09
N GLU A 83 9.29 7.12 12.35
CA GLU A 83 8.37 6.22 13.06
C GLU A 83 6.99 6.15 12.40
N GLU A 84 6.51 7.27 11.84
CA GLU A 84 5.20 7.30 11.17
C GLU A 84 5.24 6.51 9.84
N ALA A 85 6.32 6.61 9.07
CA ALA A 85 6.52 5.80 7.88
C ALA A 85 6.74 4.32 8.24
N ALA A 86 7.45 4.05 9.33
CA ALA A 86 7.65 2.69 9.84
C ALA A 86 6.31 2.01 10.18
N LYS A 87 5.41 2.74 10.83
CA LYS A 87 4.06 2.25 11.10
C LYS A 87 3.33 1.88 9.81
N ILE A 88 3.35 2.76 8.80
CA ILE A 88 2.71 2.50 7.51
C ILE A 88 3.33 1.28 6.81
N CYS A 89 4.65 1.12 6.84
CA CYS A 89 5.29 -0.08 6.31
C CYS A 89 4.71 -1.36 6.93
N MET A 90 4.42 -1.37 8.23
CA MET A 90 3.84 -2.53 8.92
C MET A 90 2.35 -2.72 8.63
N THR A 91 1.56 -1.66 8.53
CA THR A 91 0.09 -1.74 8.53
C THR A 91 -0.54 -1.79 7.14
N HIS A 92 0.12 -1.28 6.09
CA HIS A 92 -0.49 -1.09 4.78
C HIS A 92 -1.03 -2.38 4.14
N SER A 93 -0.37 -3.51 4.37
CA SER A 93 -0.75 -4.81 3.79
C SER A 93 -1.74 -5.62 4.63
N TYR A 94 -2.19 -5.12 5.79
CA TYR A 94 -3.02 -5.85 6.75
C TYR A 94 -4.32 -5.12 7.12
N PRO A 95 -5.27 -4.96 6.17
CA PRO A 95 -6.52 -4.22 6.41
C PRO A 95 -7.44 -4.87 7.45
N LEU A 96 -7.37 -6.19 7.64
CA LEU A 96 -8.17 -6.92 8.65
C LEU A 96 -7.49 -6.98 10.02
N MET A 97 -6.26 -6.46 10.15
CA MET A 97 -5.50 -6.45 11.40
C MET A 97 -5.30 -7.87 11.97
N GLU A 98 -5.73 -8.10 13.23
CA GLU A 98 -5.59 -9.39 13.90
C GLU A 98 -6.20 -10.58 13.15
N LYS A 99 -7.25 -10.37 12.37
CA LYS A 99 -7.90 -11.42 11.57
C LYS A 99 -7.05 -11.94 10.39
N GLU A 100 -5.95 -11.27 10.08
CA GLU A 100 -4.98 -11.75 9.06
C GLU A 100 -4.14 -12.93 9.57
N PHE A 101 -4.11 -13.18 10.88
CA PHE A 101 -3.18 -14.09 11.53
C PHE A 101 -3.87 -15.26 12.26
N ASP A 102 -4.95 -15.77 11.68
CA ASP A 102 -5.70 -16.90 12.26
C ASP A 102 -4.92 -18.23 12.20
N LYS A 103 -3.83 -18.29 11.41
CA LYS A 103 -2.96 -19.47 11.29
C LYS A 103 -1.65 -19.28 12.06
N GLU A 104 -0.95 -20.39 12.31
CA GLU A 104 0.41 -20.33 12.84
C GLU A 104 1.34 -19.60 11.88
N THR A 105 2.24 -18.80 12.43
CA THR A 105 3.24 -18.06 11.65
C THR A 105 4.33 -18.97 11.15
N GLU A 106 4.69 -18.85 9.86
CA GLU A 106 5.67 -19.72 9.19
C GLU A 106 7.10 -19.17 9.25
N SER A 107 7.29 -17.89 9.58
CA SER A 107 8.61 -17.26 9.63
C SER A 107 8.77 -16.31 10.83
N GLU A 108 10.04 -16.02 11.18
CA GLU A 108 10.35 -15.05 12.24
C GLU A 108 9.85 -13.65 11.89
N GLU A 109 9.96 -13.23 10.63
CA GLU A 109 9.44 -11.94 10.16
C GLU A 109 7.93 -11.87 10.32
N GLU A 110 7.22 -12.94 9.97
CA GLU A 110 5.77 -13.00 10.15
C GLU A 110 5.37 -12.93 11.62
N ALA A 111 6.07 -13.62 12.51
CA ALA A 111 5.84 -13.54 13.94
C ALA A 111 6.01 -12.11 14.48
N ARG A 112 7.05 -11.40 14.05
CA ARG A 112 7.30 -10.00 14.42
C ARG A 112 6.24 -9.05 13.87
N VAL A 113 5.80 -9.26 12.63
CA VAL A 113 4.72 -8.49 12.02
C VAL A 113 3.42 -8.72 12.78
N LYS A 114 3.07 -9.97 13.08
CA LYS A 114 1.90 -10.34 13.87
C LYS A 114 1.91 -9.65 15.25
N GLU A 115 3.02 -9.75 15.99
CA GLU A 115 3.18 -9.10 17.29
C GLU A 115 2.94 -7.59 17.20
N TYR A 116 3.52 -6.94 16.19
CA TYR A 116 3.32 -5.51 15.95
C TYR A 116 1.86 -5.16 15.65
N ILE A 117 1.22 -5.88 14.72
CA ILE A 117 -0.18 -5.64 14.32
C ILE A 117 -1.14 -5.84 15.47
N LEU A 118 -0.95 -6.89 16.31
CA LEU A 118 -1.79 -7.13 17.49
C LEU A 118 -1.70 -6.01 18.53
N GLY A 119 -0.57 -5.32 18.62
CA GLY A 119 -0.36 -4.16 19.51
C GLY A 119 -0.72 -2.81 18.87
N CYS A 120 -1.03 -2.77 17.57
CA CYS A 120 -1.19 -1.54 16.81
C CYS A 120 -2.65 -1.09 16.75
N ARG A 121 -2.87 0.24 16.80
CA ARG A 121 -4.16 0.85 16.47
C ARG A 121 -4.03 1.63 15.17
N CYS A 122 -4.77 1.20 14.14
CA CYS A 122 -4.86 1.93 12.89
C CYS A 122 -5.66 3.22 13.05
N GLY A 123 -5.24 4.24 12.32
CA GLY A 123 -5.92 5.52 12.21
C GLY A 123 -6.12 5.94 10.75
N PRO A 124 -6.59 7.18 10.51
CA PRO A 124 -6.94 7.64 9.17
C PRO A 124 -5.83 7.50 8.13
N TYR A 125 -4.56 7.71 8.49
CA TYR A 125 -3.45 7.55 7.54
C TYR A 125 -3.17 6.08 7.20
N ASP A 126 -3.30 5.15 8.15
CA ASP A 126 -3.18 3.72 7.88
C ASP A 126 -4.24 3.28 6.86
N TRP A 127 -5.51 3.63 7.12
CA TRP A 127 -6.62 3.32 6.22
C TRP A 127 -6.47 3.98 4.84
N LEU A 128 -6.00 5.22 4.81
CA LEU A 128 -5.77 5.95 3.56
C LEU A 128 -4.74 5.22 2.69
N ILE A 129 -3.61 4.80 3.26
CA ILE A 129 -2.58 4.11 2.49
C ILE A 129 -3.03 2.72 2.06
N GLN A 130 -3.74 1.95 2.90
CA GLN A 130 -4.37 0.67 2.54
C GLN A 130 -5.31 0.82 1.32
N LEU A 131 -6.14 1.87 1.32
CA LEU A 131 -7.02 2.18 0.20
C LEU A 131 -6.24 2.56 -1.06
N CYS A 132 -5.27 3.47 -0.94
CA CYS A 132 -4.50 3.99 -2.08
C CYS A 132 -3.61 2.91 -2.72
N ASP A 133 -3.06 1.98 -1.93
CA ASP A 133 -2.35 0.81 -2.44
C ASP A 133 -3.26 -0.06 -3.33
N SER A 134 -4.54 -0.19 -2.94
CA SER A 134 -5.55 -0.91 -3.71
C SER A 134 -6.09 -0.15 -4.93
N LEU A 135 -5.83 1.14 -5.07
CA LEU A 135 -6.27 1.97 -6.20
C LEU A 135 -5.17 2.19 -7.24
N ALA A 136 -3.90 2.07 -6.84
CA ALA A 136 -2.76 2.38 -7.66
C ALA A 136 -2.20 1.14 -8.38
N ALA A 137 -1.73 1.36 -9.60
CA ALA A 137 -0.89 0.46 -10.36
C ALA A 137 0.34 1.24 -10.86
N ASP A 138 1.30 0.57 -11.47
CA ASP A 138 2.49 1.22 -12.05
C ASP A 138 2.17 2.09 -13.28
N TYR A 139 1.02 1.87 -13.91
CA TYR A 139 0.51 2.59 -15.08
C TYR A 139 -0.56 3.65 -14.75
N GLY A 140 -0.92 3.86 -13.49
CA GLY A 140 -1.93 4.83 -13.04
C GLY A 140 -2.92 4.25 -12.05
N PHE A 141 -4.14 4.78 -12.05
CA PHE A 141 -5.19 4.40 -11.10
C PHE A 141 -6.25 3.51 -11.74
N CYS A 142 -6.91 2.68 -10.95
CA CYS A 142 -8.04 1.89 -11.40
C CYS A 142 -9.08 1.75 -10.29
N ILE A 143 -10.31 1.39 -10.68
CA ILE A 143 -11.36 1.06 -9.72
C ILE A 143 -10.98 -0.19 -8.92
N LEU A 144 -11.47 -0.30 -7.70
CA LEU A 144 -11.13 -1.39 -6.78
C LEU A 144 -11.44 -2.76 -7.36
N GLU A 145 -12.60 -2.91 -8.00
CA GLU A 145 -13.05 -4.18 -8.59
C GLU A 145 -12.04 -4.70 -9.63
N LYS A 146 -11.55 -3.81 -10.49
CA LYS A 146 -10.53 -4.19 -11.46
C LYS A 146 -9.22 -4.58 -10.76
N ARG A 147 -8.80 -3.82 -9.77
CA ARG A 147 -7.55 -4.07 -9.04
C ARG A 147 -7.60 -5.41 -8.30
N PHE A 148 -8.71 -5.72 -7.64
CA PHE A 148 -8.87 -6.99 -6.93
C PHE A 148 -8.79 -8.19 -7.88
N ILE A 149 -9.46 -8.12 -9.02
CA ILE A 149 -9.38 -9.17 -10.05
C ILE A 149 -7.96 -9.29 -10.61
N ASP A 150 -7.27 -8.17 -10.86
CA ASP A 150 -5.91 -8.18 -11.36
C ASP A 150 -4.92 -8.80 -10.36
N VAL A 151 -5.06 -8.50 -9.07
CA VAL A 151 -4.28 -9.11 -7.98
C VAL A 151 -4.61 -10.61 -7.86
N ALA A 152 -5.89 -10.97 -7.84
CA ALA A 152 -6.33 -12.37 -7.75
C ALA A 152 -5.82 -13.23 -8.91
N ARG A 153 -5.76 -12.68 -10.13
CA ARG A 153 -5.19 -13.38 -11.31
C ARG A 153 -3.68 -13.61 -11.21
N ARG A 154 -2.96 -12.78 -10.46
CA ARG A 154 -1.49 -12.90 -10.30
C ARG A 154 -1.08 -13.78 -9.13
N TYR A 155 -1.82 -13.69 -8.02
CA TYR A 155 -1.42 -14.29 -6.74
C TYR A 155 -2.40 -15.33 -6.20
N GLY A 156 -3.56 -15.51 -6.86
CA GLY A 156 -4.62 -16.38 -6.37
C GLY A 156 -5.59 -15.67 -5.43
N ILE A 157 -6.53 -16.45 -4.91
CA ILE A 157 -7.53 -16.01 -3.93
C ILE A 157 -7.24 -16.73 -2.62
N TRP A 158 -7.07 -15.97 -1.54
CA TRP A 158 -6.92 -16.48 -0.18
C TRP A 158 -8.27 -16.59 0.51
N GLU A 159 -8.34 -17.36 1.57
CA GLU A 159 -9.54 -17.62 2.35
C GLU A 159 -10.22 -16.31 2.82
N ASN A 160 -9.44 -15.33 3.24
CA ASN A 160 -9.92 -14.01 3.71
C ASN A 160 -10.01 -12.93 2.61
N SER A 161 -9.87 -13.29 1.32
CA SER A 161 -9.86 -12.29 0.23
C SER A 161 -11.13 -11.44 0.17
N VAL A 162 -12.29 -12.05 0.36
CA VAL A 162 -13.58 -11.34 0.33
C VAL A 162 -13.69 -10.37 1.51
N ASP A 163 -13.24 -10.77 2.71
CA ASP A 163 -13.27 -9.91 3.88
C ASP A 163 -12.33 -8.71 3.70
N ARG A 164 -11.14 -8.92 3.09
CA ARG A 164 -10.20 -7.84 2.75
C ARG A 164 -10.83 -6.88 1.74
N TRP A 165 -11.52 -7.37 0.73
CA TRP A 165 -12.22 -6.53 -0.26
C TRP A 165 -13.33 -5.72 0.41
N ASN A 166 -14.17 -6.35 1.23
CA ASN A 166 -15.23 -5.68 1.97
C ASN A 166 -14.65 -4.59 2.87
N ARG A 167 -13.57 -4.90 3.59
CA ARG A 167 -12.88 -3.90 4.42
C ARG A 167 -12.34 -2.72 3.60
N THR A 168 -11.81 -2.96 2.42
CA THR A 168 -11.34 -1.89 1.54
C THR A 168 -12.50 -1.02 1.05
N PHE A 169 -13.68 -1.60 0.77
CA PHE A 169 -14.88 -0.82 0.45
C PHE A 169 -15.39 0.00 1.64
N GLU A 170 -15.37 -0.54 2.86
CA GLU A 170 -15.71 0.23 4.07
C GLU A 170 -14.76 1.44 4.24
N ILE A 171 -13.47 1.25 4.00
CA ILE A 171 -12.50 2.34 4.04
C ILE A 171 -12.79 3.36 2.93
N LYS A 172 -13.14 2.91 1.73
CA LYS A 172 -13.55 3.78 0.62
C LYS A 172 -14.74 4.64 1.04
N GLU A 173 -15.80 4.04 1.57
CA GLU A 173 -17.00 4.74 2.04
C GLU A 173 -16.67 5.77 3.13
N TYR A 174 -15.82 5.40 4.09
CA TYR A 174 -15.34 6.33 5.13
C TYR A 174 -14.70 7.60 4.54
N PHE A 175 -13.89 7.46 3.48
CA PHE A 175 -13.26 8.62 2.85
C PHE A 175 -14.24 9.39 1.95
N GLU A 176 -15.11 8.73 1.21
CA GLU A 176 -16.14 9.39 0.38
C GLU A 176 -17.10 10.21 1.22
N ASP A 177 -17.53 9.71 2.39
CA ASP A 177 -18.36 10.48 3.34
C ASP A 177 -17.65 11.77 3.80
N ARG A 178 -16.36 11.69 4.10
CA ARG A 178 -15.57 12.86 4.52
C ARG A 178 -15.29 13.84 3.39
N MET A 179 -15.14 13.34 2.18
CA MET A 179 -14.85 14.14 0.98
C MET A 179 -16.11 14.80 0.40
N GLY A 180 -17.27 14.19 0.60
CA GLY A 180 -18.53 14.60 -0.03
C GLY A 180 -18.58 14.34 -1.55
N CYS A 181 -17.71 13.47 -2.06
CA CYS A 181 -17.65 13.06 -3.47
C CYS A 181 -16.98 11.67 -3.60
N SER A 182 -17.04 11.08 -4.79
CA SER A 182 -16.35 9.81 -5.02
C SER A 182 -14.83 9.98 -4.95
N ILE A 183 -14.13 8.97 -4.39
CA ILE A 183 -12.65 8.92 -4.42
C ILE A 183 -12.13 8.96 -5.86
N TYR A 184 -12.89 8.43 -6.80
CA TYR A 184 -12.51 8.39 -8.23
C TYR A 184 -12.52 9.78 -8.88
N ASP A 185 -13.24 10.76 -8.33
CA ASP A 185 -13.28 12.14 -8.85
C ASP A 185 -11.95 12.89 -8.65
N VAL A 186 -11.15 12.44 -7.70
CA VAL A 186 -9.85 13.07 -7.38
C VAL A 186 -8.63 12.27 -7.88
N LEU A 187 -8.87 11.14 -8.56
CA LEU A 187 -7.81 10.31 -9.13
C LEU A 187 -7.59 10.64 -10.62
N PRO A 188 -6.39 11.11 -11.02
CA PRO A 188 -6.10 11.47 -12.40
C PRO A 188 -6.35 10.31 -13.38
N ASP A 189 -7.08 10.57 -14.44
CA ASP A 189 -7.30 9.64 -15.56
C ASP A 189 -7.85 8.24 -15.17
N VAL A 190 -8.45 8.07 -13.97
CA VAL A 190 -8.89 6.76 -13.46
C VAL A 190 -9.81 6.02 -14.45
N GLY A 191 -10.72 6.71 -15.11
CA GLY A 191 -11.61 6.10 -16.11
C GLY A 191 -10.85 5.53 -17.30
N ARG A 192 -9.84 6.25 -17.79
CA ARG A 192 -8.98 5.82 -18.88
C ARG A 192 -8.06 4.67 -18.47
N THR A 193 -7.37 4.83 -17.34
CA THR A 193 -6.40 3.84 -16.88
C THR A 193 -7.06 2.55 -16.40
N THR A 194 -8.30 2.61 -15.90
CA THR A 194 -9.11 1.41 -15.60
C THR A 194 -9.31 0.52 -16.85
N LEU A 195 -9.44 1.12 -18.02
CA LEU A 195 -9.65 0.37 -19.28
C LEU A 195 -8.35 -0.15 -19.89
N LEU A 196 -7.17 0.27 -19.43
CA LEU A 196 -5.91 -0.26 -19.90
C LEU A 196 -5.78 -1.73 -19.52
N CYS A 197 -5.46 -2.57 -20.50
CA CYS A 197 -5.04 -3.94 -20.22
C CYS A 197 -3.61 -3.89 -19.69
N PRO A 198 -3.33 -4.46 -18.50
CA PRO A 198 -1.94 -4.72 -18.13
C PRO A 198 -1.28 -5.62 -19.18
N PRO A 199 0.06 -5.57 -19.35
CA PRO A 199 0.75 -6.48 -20.24
C PRO A 199 0.33 -7.93 -19.96
N PRO A 200 0.31 -8.83 -20.97
CA PRO A 200 -0.19 -10.19 -20.80
C PRO A 200 0.49 -10.85 -19.60
N TRP A 201 -0.34 -11.33 -18.68
CA TRP A 201 0.14 -12.03 -17.51
C TRP A 201 1.02 -13.20 -17.92
N LYS A 202 2.24 -13.22 -17.45
CA LYS A 202 3.10 -14.41 -17.55
C LYS A 202 3.02 -15.15 -16.22
N PRO A 203 2.64 -16.43 -16.22
CA PRO A 203 2.67 -17.22 -15.00
C PRO A 203 4.09 -17.18 -14.42
N PRO A 204 4.24 -17.19 -13.08
CA PRO A 204 5.55 -17.34 -12.48
C PRO A 204 6.21 -18.60 -13.07
N ALA A 205 7.49 -18.51 -13.39
CA ALA A 205 8.26 -19.67 -13.82
C ALA A 205 8.09 -20.77 -12.75
N LYS A 206 7.62 -21.94 -13.17
CA LYS A 206 7.55 -23.08 -12.26
C LYS A 206 8.98 -23.35 -11.79
N GLY A 207 9.27 -23.02 -10.51
CA GLY A 207 10.47 -23.46 -9.83
C GLY A 207 10.41 -24.96 -9.56
#